data_787626e77823390b4c67eb63dcbe30b1
#
_entry.id   787626e77823390b4c67eb63dcbe30b1
#
_cell.length_a   1.000
_cell.length_b   1.000
_cell.length_c   1.000
_cell.angle_alpha   90.00
_cell.angle_beta   90.00
_cell.angle_gamma   90.00
#
_symmetry.space_group_name_H-M   'P 1'
#
loop_
_entity.id
_entity.type
_entity.pdbx_description
1 polymer ?
#
loop_
_entity_poly.entity_id
_entity_poly.type
_entity_poly.pdbx_seq_one_letter_code
_entity_poly.pdbx_strand_id
1 'polypeptide(L)'
;MKVFNTLTKKKEEFVSLEEGKVRMYVCGPTVYNYIHIGNARPMIVFDTVRRYFEYKGYDVNYVSNFTDVDDKIIKKAIEEKVSAQEISQRYIAECKKDMAEMNVKPATKHPLATEEICGMVEMISELIEKGYAYEKNGTVYFSTRKFKDYGKLSHKNLDDLRSGGRSLLVSGEDEKEDPLDFVLWKPKKEGEPFWKSPWSDGRPGWHIECSVMSRKYLGEQIDIHAGGEDLIFPHHENEIAQSEAANGKEFARYWMHNAFLNIDNRKMSKSLGNFRTVREISEQYDLQVLRFFMLSAHYRSPLNFSAELMEASKNGLERILNATDNLKHLIASVAAEEMSAEEKEAFSKTDAYVEEFEKAMDDDFNTADAIAAIFELVKYANTTATAESSKEYLRGLLDRIVKLGDVLGLILDKKEELLDADIEKLIEERQAARKAKDFARADAIRDELLEKGIILKDTREGVQWKKA
;
A
#
# COMPACT_ATOMS: atom_id res chain seq x y z
N MET A 1 -9.79 -19.21 7.33
CA MET A 1 -8.85 -18.39 6.54
C MET A 1 -7.42 -18.78 6.89
N LYS A 2 -6.57 -19.04 5.90
CA LYS A 2 -5.16 -19.41 6.08
C LYS A 2 -4.25 -18.29 5.60
N VAL A 3 -3.11 -18.14 6.29
CA VAL A 3 -2.09 -17.14 5.98
C VAL A 3 -0.73 -17.83 5.93
N PHE A 4 0.08 -17.56 4.91
CA PHE A 4 1.44 -18.05 4.87
C PHE A 4 2.31 -17.23 5.82
N ASN A 5 2.94 -17.93 6.78
CA ASN A 5 3.83 -17.32 7.74
C ASN A 5 5.29 -17.55 7.33
N THR A 6 6.01 -16.46 7.02
CA THR A 6 7.42 -16.54 6.65
C THR A 6 8.28 -17.14 7.76
N LEU A 7 7.92 -16.92 9.03
CA LEU A 7 8.63 -17.45 10.19
C LEU A 7 8.63 -18.98 10.22
N THR A 8 7.49 -19.60 9.94
CA THR A 8 7.34 -21.06 9.98
C THR A 8 7.44 -21.71 8.59
N LYS A 9 7.39 -20.90 7.52
CA LYS A 9 7.32 -21.36 6.10
C LYS A 9 6.10 -22.23 5.79
N LYS A 10 5.00 -22.01 6.50
CA LYS A 10 3.75 -22.78 6.33
C LYS A 10 2.56 -21.86 6.19
N LYS A 11 1.51 -22.36 5.52
CA LYS A 11 0.18 -21.78 5.62
C LYS A 11 -0.46 -22.24 6.94
N GLU A 12 -0.87 -21.31 7.76
CA GLU A 12 -1.45 -21.53 9.08
C GLU A 12 -2.85 -20.93 9.15
N GLU A 13 -3.72 -21.50 9.98
CA GLU A 13 -4.99 -20.88 10.28
C GLU A 13 -4.76 -19.55 10.99
N PHE A 14 -5.39 -18.50 10.49
CA PHE A 14 -5.30 -17.18 11.12
C PHE A 14 -6.15 -17.16 12.39
N VAL A 15 -5.49 -16.82 13.49
CA VAL A 15 -6.11 -16.61 14.80
C VAL A 15 -5.60 -15.29 15.36
N SER A 16 -6.47 -14.29 15.52
CA SER A 16 -6.10 -13.00 16.06
C SER A 16 -5.75 -13.08 17.56
N LEU A 17 -4.92 -12.14 18.03
CA LEU A 17 -4.58 -11.97 19.45
C LEU A 17 -5.81 -11.61 20.29
N GLU A 18 -6.71 -10.82 19.71
CA GLU A 18 -7.96 -10.38 20.29
C GLU A 18 -9.08 -10.68 19.29
N GLU A 19 -10.13 -11.38 19.74
CA GLU A 19 -11.23 -11.78 18.87
C GLU A 19 -11.86 -10.59 18.13
N GLY A 20 -12.02 -10.72 16.82
CA GLY A 20 -12.60 -9.70 15.96
C GLY A 20 -11.69 -8.51 15.66
N LYS A 21 -10.44 -8.50 16.14
CA LYS A 21 -9.46 -7.42 15.88
C LYS A 21 -8.20 -7.93 15.24
N VAL A 22 -7.57 -7.08 14.41
CA VAL A 22 -6.26 -7.35 13.78
C VAL A 22 -5.34 -6.16 14.00
N ARG A 23 -4.18 -6.41 14.60
CA ARG A 23 -3.09 -5.45 14.77
C ARG A 23 -2.04 -5.72 13.70
N MET A 24 -1.91 -4.80 12.74
CA MET A 24 -1.08 -5.00 11.56
C MET A 24 -0.08 -3.85 11.39
N TYR A 25 1.21 -4.18 11.34
CA TYR A 25 2.28 -3.24 11.03
C TYR A 25 2.88 -3.55 9.66
N VAL A 26 2.99 -2.54 8.81
CA VAL A 26 3.63 -2.66 7.50
C VAL A 26 4.72 -1.60 7.40
N CYS A 27 5.97 -2.02 7.21
CA CYS A 27 7.09 -1.10 7.06
C CYS A 27 6.88 -0.17 5.88
N GLY A 28 6.90 1.14 6.16
CA GLY A 28 6.72 2.19 5.17
C GLY A 28 8.01 2.59 4.46
N PRO A 29 7.92 3.46 3.46
CA PRO A 29 9.07 3.89 2.66
C PRO A 29 9.94 4.93 3.38
N THR A 30 11.22 4.98 3.01
CA THR A 30 12.09 6.12 3.25
C THR A 30 11.76 7.24 2.27
N VAL A 31 11.37 8.41 2.77
CA VAL A 31 10.78 9.50 1.99
C VAL A 31 11.80 10.50 1.49
N TYR A 32 12.67 10.09 0.59
CA TYR A 32 13.71 10.94 -0.02
C TYR A 32 13.48 11.22 -1.51
N ASN A 33 12.52 10.54 -2.15
CA ASN A 33 12.20 10.68 -3.57
C ASN A 33 10.78 10.14 -3.83
N TYR A 34 10.25 10.35 -5.03
CA TYR A 34 9.05 9.66 -5.50
C TYR A 34 9.18 8.16 -5.28
N ILE A 35 8.08 7.52 -4.85
CA ILE A 35 8.04 6.07 -4.67
C ILE A 35 8.17 5.37 -6.03
N HIS A 36 8.87 4.25 -6.03
CA HIS A 36 8.96 3.40 -7.23
C HIS A 36 7.90 2.28 -7.18
N ILE A 37 7.64 1.66 -8.33
CA ILE A 37 6.63 0.59 -8.44
C ILE A 37 6.89 -0.59 -7.49
N GLY A 38 8.14 -0.84 -7.10
CA GLY A 38 8.48 -1.83 -6.07
C GLY A 38 7.98 -1.45 -4.68
N ASN A 39 7.90 -0.13 -4.33
CA ASN A 39 7.28 0.33 -3.09
C ASN A 39 5.74 0.27 -3.18
N ALA A 40 5.17 0.47 -4.37
CA ALA A 40 3.74 0.39 -4.58
C ALA A 40 3.20 -1.02 -4.31
N ARG A 41 3.98 -2.07 -4.61
CA ARG A 41 3.53 -3.46 -4.43
C ARG A 41 3.11 -3.79 -3.00
N PRO A 42 3.95 -3.63 -1.95
CA PRO A 42 3.52 -3.87 -0.58
C PRO A 42 2.36 -2.97 -0.16
N MET A 43 2.30 -1.71 -0.61
CA MET A 43 1.20 -0.79 -0.30
C MET A 43 -0.13 -1.33 -0.82
N ILE A 44 -0.19 -1.78 -2.08
CA ILE A 44 -1.39 -2.35 -2.70
C ILE A 44 -1.75 -3.70 -2.09
N VAL A 45 -0.79 -4.59 -1.93
CA VAL A 45 -1.00 -5.94 -1.40
C VAL A 45 -1.56 -5.90 0.01
N PHE A 46 -0.92 -5.16 0.91
CA PHE A 46 -1.33 -5.14 2.32
C PHE A 46 -2.54 -4.25 2.58
N ASP A 47 -2.84 -3.27 1.71
CA ASP A 47 -4.14 -2.61 1.68
C ASP A 47 -5.26 -3.61 1.32
N THR A 48 -5.02 -4.51 0.37
CA THR A 48 -5.97 -5.56 -0.01
C THR A 48 -6.16 -6.58 1.10
N VAL A 49 -5.09 -6.98 1.79
CA VAL A 49 -5.15 -7.82 3.00
C VAL A 49 -6.01 -7.16 4.07
N ARG A 50 -5.77 -5.88 4.37
CA ARG A 50 -6.59 -5.09 5.30
C ARG A 50 -8.06 -5.08 4.89
N ARG A 51 -8.37 -4.76 3.62
CA ARG A 51 -9.75 -4.71 3.11
C ARG A 51 -10.46 -6.06 3.23
N TYR A 52 -9.75 -7.15 3.00
CA TYR A 52 -10.34 -8.47 3.15
C TYR A 52 -10.64 -8.82 4.62
N PHE A 53 -9.76 -8.49 5.56
CA PHE A 53 -10.08 -8.61 6.99
C PHE A 53 -11.30 -7.77 7.39
N GLU A 54 -11.38 -6.52 6.93
CA GLU A 54 -12.53 -5.66 7.14
C GLU A 54 -13.81 -6.26 6.53
N TYR A 55 -13.73 -6.83 5.33
CA TYR A 55 -14.83 -7.56 4.67
C TYR A 55 -15.31 -8.75 5.49
N LYS A 56 -14.41 -9.47 6.14
CA LYS A 56 -14.71 -10.59 7.04
C LYS A 56 -15.18 -10.13 8.44
N GLY A 57 -15.31 -8.84 8.68
CA GLY A 57 -15.85 -8.24 9.90
C GLY A 57 -14.83 -7.95 10.99
N TYR A 58 -13.54 -8.01 10.71
CA TYR A 58 -12.49 -7.61 11.67
C TYR A 58 -12.33 -6.08 11.74
N ASP A 59 -12.10 -5.58 12.96
CA ASP A 59 -11.58 -4.24 13.19
C ASP A 59 -10.06 -4.24 13.03
N VAL A 60 -9.56 -3.57 11.98
CA VAL A 60 -8.13 -3.60 11.62
C VAL A 60 -7.45 -2.32 12.03
N ASN A 61 -6.55 -2.39 13.02
CA ASN A 61 -5.62 -1.32 13.33
C ASN A 61 -4.35 -1.48 12.48
N TYR A 62 -4.30 -0.75 11.37
CA TYR A 62 -3.22 -0.77 10.38
C TYR A 62 -2.26 0.39 10.61
N VAL A 63 -1.01 0.11 10.91
CA VAL A 63 0.04 1.11 11.10
C VAL A 63 1.10 0.96 10.02
N SER A 64 1.46 2.05 9.38
CA SER A 64 2.57 2.11 8.40
C SER A 64 3.29 3.44 8.54
N ASN A 65 4.58 3.40 8.84
CA ASN A 65 5.39 4.59 9.11
C ASN A 65 5.86 5.29 7.84
N PHE A 66 6.40 6.50 8.03
CA PHE A 66 7.35 7.10 7.09
C PHE A 66 8.69 7.26 7.79
N THR A 67 9.75 6.70 7.20
CA THR A 67 11.12 6.98 7.63
C THR A 67 11.53 8.34 7.07
N ASP A 68 11.46 9.37 7.91
CA ASP A 68 11.69 10.78 7.57
C ASP A 68 13.07 11.29 8.03
N VAL A 69 13.92 10.41 8.55
CA VAL A 69 15.34 10.65 8.84
C VAL A 69 16.19 9.44 8.40
N ASP A 70 17.08 9.66 7.42
CA ASP A 70 17.94 8.61 6.83
C ASP A 70 19.09 9.26 6.06
N ASP A 71 20.19 8.51 5.86
CA ASP A 71 21.36 8.99 5.09
C ASP A 71 20.99 9.49 3.68
N LYS A 72 19.97 8.85 3.03
CA LYS A 72 19.52 9.24 1.68
C LYS A 72 18.79 10.59 1.69
N ILE A 73 17.99 10.85 2.75
CA ILE A 73 17.30 12.13 2.95
C ILE A 73 18.32 13.23 3.18
N ILE A 74 19.30 13.00 4.06
CA ILE A 74 20.36 13.94 4.40
C ILE A 74 21.19 14.28 3.15
N LYS A 75 21.63 13.27 2.40
CA LYS A 75 22.36 13.44 1.16
C LYS A 75 21.59 14.31 0.17
N LYS A 76 20.31 14.02 -0.04
CA LYS A 76 19.47 14.79 -0.97
C LYS A 76 19.26 16.23 -0.49
N ALA A 77 19.09 16.44 0.80
CA ALA A 77 18.97 17.78 1.39
C ALA A 77 20.22 18.63 1.13
N ILE A 78 21.41 18.04 1.29
CA ILE A 78 22.68 18.70 0.97
C ILE A 78 22.79 19.01 -0.53
N GLU A 79 22.43 18.07 -1.40
CA GLU A 79 22.44 18.27 -2.86
C GLU A 79 21.50 19.39 -3.31
N GLU A 80 20.30 19.47 -2.73
CA GLU A 80 19.29 20.49 -3.05
C GLU A 80 19.44 21.80 -2.23
N LYS A 81 20.35 21.84 -1.26
CA LYS A 81 20.59 22.98 -0.35
C LYS A 81 19.34 23.38 0.44
N VAL A 82 18.59 22.40 0.91
CA VAL A 82 17.41 22.55 1.77
C VAL A 82 17.57 21.70 3.03
N SER A 83 16.64 21.81 3.98
CA SER A 83 16.66 20.97 5.18
C SER A 83 16.20 19.52 4.88
N ALA A 84 16.66 18.56 5.70
CA ALA A 84 16.17 17.18 5.65
C ALA A 84 14.66 17.11 5.86
N GLN A 85 14.11 17.98 6.71
CA GLN A 85 12.68 18.08 6.97
C GLN A 85 11.89 18.52 5.71
N GLU A 86 12.39 19.48 4.95
CA GLU A 86 11.74 19.90 3.69
C GLU A 86 11.70 18.76 2.67
N ILE A 87 12.79 17.98 2.56
CA ILE A 87 12.82 16.81 1.68
C ILE A 87 11.77 15.79 2.12
N SER A 88 11.77 15.41 3.39
CA SER A 88 10.84 14.37 3.89
C SER A 88 9.39 14.82 3.79
N GLN A 89 9.03 16.04 4.16
CA GLN A 89 7.67 16.57 4.06
C GLN A 89 7.18 16.59 2.61
N ARG A 90 8.02 17.04 1.66
CA ARG A 90 7.71 17.02 0.24
C ARG A 90 7.35 15.61 -0.24
N TYR A 91 8.22 14.65 0.01
CA TYR A 91 8.02 13.30 -0.50
C TYR A 91 7.00 12.47 0.29
N ILE A 92 6.68 12.83 1.54
CA ILE A 92 5.49 12.31 2.23
C ILE A 92 4.22 12.78 1.51
N ALA A 93 4.12 14.06 1.14
CA ALA A 93 2.96 14.59 0.42
C ALA A 93 2.79 13.90 -0.94
N GLU A 94 3.88 13.75 -1.71
CA GLU A 94 3.86 13.07 -2.99
C GLU A 94 3.51 11.57 -2.87
N CYS A 95 4.05 10.89 -1.85
CA CYS A 95 3.72 9.50 -1.57
C CYS A 95 2.23 9.32 -1.23
N LYS A 96 1.67 10.19 -0.38
CA LYS A 96 0.24 10.15 -0.06
C LYS A 96 -0.64 10.40 -1.28
N LYS A 97 -0.23 11.27 -2.21
CA LYS A 97 -0.92 11.49 -3.47
C LYS A 97 -0.91 10.22 -4.32
N ASP A 98 0.26 9.62 -4.54
CA ASP A 98 0.39 8.37 -5.30
C ASP A 98 -0.44 7.24 -4.66
N MET A 99 -0.44 7.13 -3.32
CA MET A 99 -1.27 6.16 -2.58
C MET A 99 -2.77 6.38 -2.83
N ALA A 100 -3.24 7.63 -2.80
CA ALA A 100 -4.64 7.96 -3.04
C ALA A 100 -5.07 7.61 -4.48
N GLU A 101 -4.24 7.92 -5.47
CA GLU A 101 -4.49 7.59 -6.87
C GLU A 101 -4.49 6.07 -7.14
N MET A 102 -3.70 5.29 -6.37
CA MET A 102 -3.77 3.82 -6.36
C MET A 102 -4.94 3.26 -5.53
N ASN A 103 -5.79 4.11 -4.94
CA ASN A 103 -6.85 3.74 -3.99
C ASN A 103 -6.34 2.92 -2.78
N VAL A 104 -5.14 3.20 -2.31
CA VAL A 104 -4.62 2.66 -1.04
C VAL A 104 -5.24 3.47 0.11
N LYS A 105 -5.96 2.81 0.99
CA LYS A 105 -6.57 3.46 2.17
C LYS A 105 -5.47 4.06 3.05
N PRO A 106 -5.65 5.28 3.60
CA PRO A 106 -4.76 5.77 4.64
C PRO A 106 -4.64 4.78 5.79
N ALA A 107 -3.44 4.58 6.33
CA ALA A 107 -3.27 3.78 7.53
C ALA A 107 -4.06 4.39 8.71
N THR A 108 -4.40 3.59 9.71
CA THR A 108 -4.98 4.08 10.97
C THR A 108 -4.03 5.10 11.60
N LYS A 109 -2.72 4.86 11.47
CA LYS A 109 -1.67 5.80 11.85
C LYS A 109 -0.47 5.69 10.88
N HIS A 110 0.05 6.85 10.46
CA HIS A 110 1.34 6.99 9.79
C HIS A 110 2.32 7.70 10.73
N PRO A 111 3.01 6.99 11.63
CA PRO A 111 4.00 7.64 12.50
C PRO A 111 5.22 8.08 11.70
N LEU A 112 5.88 9.14 12.18
CA LEU A 112 7.15 9.65 11.67
C LEU A 112 8.29 9.24 12.59
N ALA A 113 9.42 8.79 12.05
CA ALA A 113 10.58 8.41 12.86
C ALA A 113 11.06 9.56 13.75
N THR A 114 11.04 10.80 13.23
CA THR A 114 11.46 12.00 13.98
C THR A 114 10.55 12.35 15.17
N GLU A 115 9.30 11.90 15.17
CA GLU A 115 8.34 12.10 16.28
C GLU A 115 8.50 11.06 17.39
N GLU A 116 9.24 9.98 17.16
CA GLU A 116 9.34 8.82 18.06
C GLU A 116 10.71 8.64 18.71
N ILE A 117 11.57 9.65 18.62
CA ILE A 117 12.96 9.60 19.13
C ILE A 117 13.01 9.27 20.63
N CYS A 118 12.13 9.84 21.46
CA CYS A 118 12.13 9.55 22.90
C CYS A 118 11.89 8.04 23.15
N GLY A 119 10.91 7.46 22.49
CA GLY A 119 10.65 6.01 22.61
C GLY A 119 11.80 5.15 22.09
N MET A 120 12.54 5.62 21.07
CA MET A 120 13.75 4.92 20.60
C MET A 120 14.86 4.95 21.65
N VAL A 121 15.10 6.11 22.25
CA VAL A 121 16.10 6.24 23.35
C VAL A 121 15.70 5.36 24.53
N GLU A 122 14.44 5.32 24.90
CA GLU A 122 13.93 4.46 25.98
C GLU A 122 14.16 2.97 25.67
N MET A 123 13.76 2.49 24.49
CA MET A 123 13.95 1.07 24.11
C MET A 123 15.43 0.71 24.02
N ILE A 124 16.29 1.58 23.52
CA ILE A 124 17.72 1.35 23.45
C ILE A 124 18.30 1.25 24.88
N SER A 125 17.86 2.11 25.80
CA SER A 125 18.27 2.05 27.20
C SER A 125 17.86 0.73 27.87
N GLU A 126 16.60 0.28 27.63
CA GLU A 126 16.12 -1.03 28.08
C GLU A 126 16.99 -2.19 27.56
N LEU A 127 17.39 -2.12 26.28
CA LEU A 127 18.25 -3.14 25.66
C LEU A 127 19.66 -3.16 26.28
N ILE A 128 20.23 -2.00 26.61
CA ILE A 128 21.52 -1.90 27.31
C ILE A 128 21.41 -2.48 28.72
N GLU A 129 20.38 -2.08 29.48
CA GLU A 129 20.17 -2.57 30.87
C GLU A 129 19.99 -4.10 30.92
N LYS A 130 19.31 -4.67 29.89
CA LYS A 130 19.12 -6.12 29.75
C LYS A 130 20.34 -6.83 29.17
N GLY A 131 21.40 -6.09 28.81
CA GLY A 131 22.65 -6.62 28.30
C GLY A 131 22.61 -7.06 26.83
N TYR A 132 21.59 -6.69 26.06
CA TYR A 132 21.50 -6.98 24.60
C TYR A 132 22.14 -5.91 23.74
N ALA A 133 22.47 -4.74 24.29
CA ALA A 133 23.13 -3.67 23.57
C ALA A 133 24.33 -3.13 24.39
N TYR A 134 25.25 -2.48 23.69
CA TYR A 134 26.43 -1.84 24.30
C TYR A 134 26.76 -0.52 23.61
N GLU A 135 27.32 0.41 24.36
CA GLU A 135 27.78 1.70 23.85
C GLU A 135 29.31 1.65 23.63
N LYS A 136 29.74 2.26 22.51
CA LYS A 136 31.15 2.45 22.21
C LYS A 136 31.36 3.75 21.44
N ASN A 137 32.12 4.69 22.06
CA ASN A 137 32.43 5.99 21.48
C ASN A 137 31.21 6.78 20.97
N GLY A 138 30.10 6.74 21.74
CA GLY A 138 28.84 7.43 21.41
C GLY A 138 27.92 6.71 20.44
N THR A 139 28.35 5.57 19.87
CA THR A 139 27.52 4.68 19.06
C THR A 139 26.96 3.57 19.94
N VAL A 140 25.69 3.23 19.77
CA VAL A 140 25.09 2.06 20.44
C VAL A 140 24.84 0.96 19.43
N TYR A 141 25.29 -0.24 19.76
CA TYR A 141 25.15 -1.45 18.95
C TYR A 141 24.29 -2.48 19.65
N PHE A 142 23.47 -3.20 18.89
CA PHE A 142 22.81 -4.43 19.34
C PHE A 142 23.78 -5.60 19.23
N SER A 143 23.92 -6.39 20.28
CA SER A 143 24.78 -7.58 20.32
C SER A 143 24.00 -8.81 19.82
N THR A 144 24.12 -9.13 18.52
CA THR A 144 23.33 -10.18 17.86
C THR A 144 23.53 -11.56 18.48
N ARG A 145 24.73 -11.88 18.96
CA ARG A 145 25.03 -13.18 19.58
C ARG A 145 24.37 -13.39 20.95
N LYS A 146 23.96 -12.32 21.63
CA LYS A 146 23.24 -12.43 22.90
C LYS A 146 21.76 -12.79 22.70
N PHE A 147 21.19 -12.52 21.52
CA PHE A 147 19.86 -12.94 21.16
C PHE A 147 19.92 -14.32 20.48
N LYS A 148 19.61 -15.38 21.23
CA LYS A 148 19.83 -16.78 20.79
C LYS A 148 19.06 -17.17 19.54
N ASP A 149 17.89 -16.57 19.32
CA ASP A 149 16.99 -16.87 18.20
C ASP A 149 17.24 -15.98 16.98
N TYR A 150 18.39 -15.26 16.93
CA TYR A 150 18.71 -14.44 15.77
C TYR A 150 18.87 -15.30 14.51
N GLY A 151 18.20 -14.92 13.43
CA GLY A 151 18.15 -15.70 12.20
C GLY A 151 16.89 -16.55 12.05
N LYS A 152 15.98 -16.56 13.05
CA LYS A 152 14.77 -17.42 13.01
C LYS A 152 13.81 -17.07 11.87
N LEU A 153 13.69 -15.80 11.47
CA LEU A 153 12.83 -15.36 10.37
C LEU A 153 13.46 -15.63 9.01
N SER A 154 14.73 -15.25 8.86
CA SER A 154 15.48 -15.39 7.61
C SER A 154 15.97 -16.81 7.36
N HIS A 155 15.92 -17.67 8.38
CA HIS A 155 16.48 -19.01 8.41
C HIS A 155 17.97 -19.04 8.05
N LYS A 156 18.69 -17.98 8.42
CA LYS A 156 20.14 -17.85 8.21
C LYS A 156 20.89 -18.25 9.47
N ASN A 157 21.94 -19.04 9.28
CA ASN A 157 22.88 -19.31 10.35
C ASN A 157 23.85 -18.13 10.48
N LEU A 158 24.10 -17.67 11.71
CA LEU A 158 25.05 -16.59 11.99
C LEU A 158 26.47 -16.88 11.48
N ASP A 159 26.92 -18.13 11.55
CA ASP A 159 28.26 -18.49 11.10
C ASP A 159 28.39 -18.49 9.58
N ASP A 160 27.31 -18.82 8.85
CA ASP A 160 27.27 -18.73 7.39
C ASP A 160 27.28 -17.28 6.89
N LEU A 161 26.72 -16.36 7.65
CA LEU A 161 26.74 -14.93 7.34
C LEU A 161 28.16 -14.33 7.42
N ARG A 162 29.02 -14.88 8.29
CA ARG A 162 30.44 -14.50 8.38
C ARG A 162 31.27 -14.98 7.19
N SER A 163 31.00 -16.18 6.71
CA SER A 163 31.76 -16.80 5.61
C SER A 163 31.44 -16.24 4.23
N GLY A 164 30.30 -15.56 4.08
CA GLY A 164 29.79 -15.02 2.82
C GLY A 164 30.47 -13.75 2.27
N GLY A 165 31.56 -13.29 2.87
CA GLY A 165 32.62 -12.44 2.29
C GLY A 165 32.26 -11.17 1.54
N ARG A 166 31.01 -10.70 1.53
CA ARG A 166 30.66 -9.34 1.07
C ARG A 166 30.46 -8.45 2.26
N SER A 167 31.35 -7.46 2.38
CA SER A 167 31.39 -6.50 3.46
C SER A 167 29.99 -5.92 3.75
N LEU A 168 29.41 -6.37 4.86
CA LEU A 168 28.43 -5.61 5.62
C LEU A 168 29.12 -4.41 6.31
N LEU A 169 30.39 -4.17 6.01
CA LEU A 169 31.20 -3.07 6.49
C LEU A 169 30.75 -1.78 5.77
N VAL A 170 29.85 -1.08 6.42
CA VAL A 170 29.65 0.35 6.15
C VAL A 170 30.82 1.09 6.80
N SER A 171 31.50 1.96 6.05
CA SER A 171 32.66 2.72 6.52
C SER A 171 32.37 3.41 7.87
N GLY A 172 33.18 3.17 8.88
CA GLY A 172 33.08 3.70 10.24
C GLY A 172 32.65 2.67 11.29
N GLU A 173 32.60 1.38 10.97
CA GLU A 173 32.14 0.28 11.83
C GLU A 173 33.25 -0.59 12.44
N ASP A 174 34.49 -0.07 12.49
CA ASP A 174 35.66 -0.82 13.05
C ASP A 174 35.57 -1.05 14.57
N GLU A 175 34.48 -0.58 15.21
CA GLU A 175 34.33 -0.60 16.67
C GLU A 175 33.34 -1.68 17.17
N LYS A 176 32.74 -2.48 16.31
CA LYS A 176 31.85 -3.55 16.70
C LYS A 176 32.55 -4.69 17.41
N GLU A 177 31.92 -5.26 18.44
CA GLU A 177 32.40 -6.47 19.10
C GLU A 177 32.26 -7.70 18.20
N ASP A 178 31.17 -7.77 17.39
CA ASP A 178 30.96 -8.77 16.37
C ASP A 178 30.54 -8.07 15.04
N PRO A 179 31.04 -8.51 13.87
CA PRO A 179 30.67 -7.94 12.57
C PRO A 179 29.16 -7.96 12.28
N LEU A 180 28.41 -8.86 12.91
CA LEU A 180 26.97 -8.98 12.73
C LEU A 180 26.17 -8.01 13.61
N ASP A 181 26.80 -7.36 14.59
CA ASP A 181 26.15 -6.37 15.43
C ASP A 181 25.67 -5.20 14.56
N PHE A 182 24.53 -4.63 14.90
CA PHE A 182 23.95 -3.55 14.12
C PHE A 182 23.70 -2.32 14.97
N VAL A 183 23.71 -1.16 14.32
CA VAL A 183 23.63 0.13 14.99
C VAL A 183 22.20 0.44 15.44
N LEU A 184 22.04 0.82 16.70
CA LEU A 184 20.81 1.34 17.30
C LEU A 184 20.80 2.87 17.39
N TRP A 185 22.00 3.48 17.63
CA TRP A 185 22.19 4.93 17.73
C TRP A 185 23.53 5.31 17.12
N LYS A 186 23.57 6.41 16.34
CA LYS A 186 24.78 6.94 15.69
C LYS A 186 25.06 8.36 16.21
N PRO A 187 26.31 8.70 16.55
CA PRO A 187 26.71 10.09 16.79
C PRO A 187 26.44 10.96 15.56
N LYS A 188 26.11 12.22 15.81
CA LYS A 188 25.92 13.21 14.73
C LYS A 188 27.21 13.47 13.95
N LYS A 189 27.07 13.73 12.64
CA LYS A 189 28.10 14.35 11.82
C LYS A 189 27.75 15.82 11.57
N GLU A 190 28.73 16.59 11.14
CA GLU A 190 28.51 17.99 10.82
C GLU A 190 27.43 18.15 9.73
N GLY A 191 26.46 19.04 9.98
CA GLY A 191 25.36 19.29 9.04
C GLY A 191 24.21 18.29 9.08
N GLU A 192 24.27 17.22 9.90
CA GLU A 192 23.17 16.25 10.06
C GLU A 192 22.15 16.71 11.13
N PRO A 193 20.85 16.38 10.97
CA PRO A 193 19.89 16.51 12.05
C PRO A 193 20.27 15.56 13.20
N PHE A 194 20.06 16.01 14.44
CA PHE A 194 20.41 15.23 15.62
C PHE A 194 19.46 15.48 16.78
N TRP A 195 19.45 14.53 17.70
CA TRP A 195 18.74 14.60 18.97
C TRP A 195 19.67 14.24 20.11
N LYS A 196 19.33 14.70 21.31
CA LYS A 196 20.08 14.36 22.53
C LYS A 196 19.78 12.93 22.96
N SER A 197 20.79 12.21 23.38
CA SER A 197 20.66 10.90 24.03
C SER A 197 21.69 10.77 25.18
N PRO A 198 21.56 9.75 26.05
CA PRO A 198 22.54 9.49 27.09
C PRO A 198 23.95 9.18 26.55
N TRP A 199 24.07 8.75 25.30
CA TRP A 199 25.31 8.26 24.69
C TRP A 199 26.03 9.34 23.86
N SER A 200 25.28 10.07 23.08
CA SER A 200 25.79 11.18 22.25
C SER A 200 24.65 12.00 21.67
N ASP A 201 24.93 13.24 21.26
CA ASP A 201 24.09 13.91 20.28
C ASP A 201 24.15 13.13 18.97
N GLY A 202 23.00 12.71 18.43
CA GLY A 202 23.00 11.82 17.29
C GLY A 202 21.61 11.48 16.74
N ARG A 203 21.50 10.35 16.09
CA ARG A 203 20.26 9.87 15.47
C ARG A 203 20.10 8.34 15.56
N PRO A 204 18.87 7.82 15.48
CA PRO A 204 18.62 6.38 15.55
C PRO A 204 19.19 5.64 14.34
N GLY A 205 19.47 4.36 14.55
CA GLY A 205 19.62 3.39 13.47
C GLY A 205 18.26 3.07 12.83
N TRP A 206 18.29 2.59 11.61
CA TRP A 206 17.07 2.35 10.83
C TRP A 206 16.12 1.30 11.44
N HIS A 207 16.68 0.27 12.10
CA HIS A 207 15.87 -0.88 12.55
C HIS A 207 15.07 -0.61 13.83
N ILE A 208 15.50 0.32 14.69
CA ILE A 208 14.84 0.62 15.96
C ILE A 208 13.50 1.35 15.75
N GLU A 209 13.36 2.08 14.65
CA GLU A 209 12.18 2.88 14.34
C GLU A 209 10.90 2.04 14.37
N CYS A 210 10.84 0.99 13.55
CA CYS A 210 9.65 0.15 13.39
C CYS A 210 9.31 -0.63 14.68
N SER A 211 10.32 -1.10 15.42
CA SER A 211 10.11 -1.76 16.71
C SER A 211 9.41 -0.84 17.71
N VAL A 212 9.86 0.42 17.81
CA VAL A 212 9.29 1.41 18.73
C VAL A 212 7.89 1.83 18.30
N MET A 213 7.71 2.14 17.02
CA MET A 213 6.40 2.55 16.49
C MET A 213 5.37 1.44 16.61
N SER A 214 5.75 0.19 16.32
CA SER A 214 4.87 -0.96 16.51
C SER A 214 4.46 -1.13 17.97
N ARG A 215 5.42 -1.10 18.92
CA ARG A 215 5.13 -1.19 20.35
C ARG A 215 4.19 -0.08 20.82
N LYS A 216 4.41 1.16 20.36
CA LYS A 216 3.63 2.32 20.78
C LYS A 216 2.18 2.27 20.29
N TYR A 217 1.96 1.94 19.03
CA TYR A 217 0.64 2.06 18.40
C TYR A 217 -0.16 0.76 18.36
N LEU A 218 0.50 -0.40 18.46
CA LEU A 218 -0.14 -1.72 18.38
C LEU A 218 0.09 -2.59 19.62
N GLY A 219 1.07 -2.24 20.47
CA GLY A 219 1.42 -3.00 21.66
C GLY A 219 2.66 -3.88 21.47
N GLU A 220 3.04 -4.59 22.56
CA GLU A 220 4.27 -5.42 22.60
C GLU A 220 4.20 -6.64 21.67
N GLN A 221 3.02 -7.12 21.36
CA GLN A 221 2.76 -8.23 20.45
C GLN A 221 1.68 -7.82 19.45
N ILE A 222 1.89 -8.17 18.18
CA ILE A 222 0.97 -7.86 17.09
C ILE A 222 0.55 -9.12 16.33
N ASP A 223 -0.55 -9.03 15.57
CA ASP A 223 -1.02 -10.16 14.76
C ASP A 223 -0.14 -10.34 13.52
N ILE A 224 0.04 -9.29 12.73
CA ILE A 224 0.75 -9.34 11.45
C ILE A 224 1.82 -8.26 11.39
N HIS A 225 3.04 -8.67 11.03
CA HIS A 225 4.10 -7.78 10.56
C HIS A 225 4.40 -8.08 9.10
N ALA A 226 4.47 -7.05 8.25
CA ALA A 226 4.54 -7.27 6.82
C ALA A 226 5.43 -6.26 6.09
N GLY A 227 5.86 -6.63 4.87
CA GLY A 227 6.67 -5.79 3.98
C GLY A 227 7.13 -6.53 2.73
N GLY A 228 8.09 -5.96 2.00
CA GLY A 228 8.77 -6.64 0.90
C GLY A 228 9.70 -7.75 1.39
N GLU A 229 9.95 -8.77 0.57
CA GLU A 229 10.84 -9.88 0.95
C GLU A 229 12.31 -9.45 1.13
N ASP A 230 12.70 -8.28 0.61
CA ASP A 230 13.99 -7.66 0.86
C ASP A 230 14.17 -7.19 2.30
N LEU A 231 13.07 -6.97 3.03
CA LEU A 231 13.09 -6.59 4.44
C LEU A 231 13.27 -7.79 5.38
N ILE A 232 13.07 -9.03 4.93
CA ILE A 232 13.22 -10.24 5.77
C ILE A 232 14.57 -10.20 6.51
N PHE A 233 15.64 -9.88 5.75
CA PHE A 233 16.98 -9.72 6.31
C PHE A 233 17.73 -8.56 5.65
N PRO A 234 18.31 -7.64 6.45
CA PRO A 234 18.43 -7.72 7.91
C PRO A 234 17.29 -7.05 8.69
N HIS A 235 16.40 -6.25 8.05
CA HIS A 235 15.52 -5.31 8.74
C HIS A 235 14.56 -5.99 9.73
N HIS A 236 13.70 -6.89 9.26
CA HIS A 236 12.71 -7.58 10.10
C HIS A 236 13.33 -8.54 11.10
N GLU A 237 14.46 -9.18 10.74
CA GLU A 237 15.23 -9.99 11.68
C GLU A 237 15.75 -9.14 12.84
N ASN A 238 16.24 -7.94 12.56
CA ASN A 238 16.73 -7.00 13.58
C ASN A 238 15.57 -6.44 14.43
N GLU A 239 14.41 -6.20 13.83
CA GLU A 239 13.22 -5.80 14.59
C GLU A 239 12.75 -6.88 15.57
N ILE A 240 12.77 -8.15 15.16
CA ILE A 240 12.51 -9.28 16.07
C ILE A 240 13.47 -9.24 17.25
N ALA A 241 14.77 -9.17 16.97
CA ALA A 241 15.78 -9.15 18.01
C ALA A 241 15.58 -8.01 19.01
N GLN A 242 15.32 -6.80 18.52
CA GLN A 242 15.06 -5.61 19.35
C GLN A 242 13.78 -5.77 20.18
N SER A 243 12.67 -6.10 19.54
CA SER A 243 11.36 -6.13 20.16
C SER A 243 11.26 -7.28 21.19
N GLU A 244 11.74 -8.48 20.83
CA GLU A 244 11.65 -9.63 21.73
C GLU A 244 12.67 -9.53 22.89
N ALA A 245 13.87 -8.99 22.67
CA ALA A 245 14.80 -8.72 23.73
C ALA A 245 14.29 -7.64 24.71
N ALA A 246 13.64 -6.59 24.20
CA ALA A 246 13.05 -5.55 25.03
C ALA A 246 11.81 -6.03 25.78
N ASN A 247 10.88 -6.74 25.12
CA ASN A 247 9.57 -7.05 25.68
C ASN A 247 9.51 -8.43 26.37
N GLY A 248 10.44 -9.35 26.07
CA GLY A 248 10.44 -10.72 26.60
C GLY A 248 9.27 -11.58 26.05
N LYS A 249 8.71 -11.21 24.92
CA LYS A 249 7.56 -11.86 24.25
C LYS A 249 7.80 -11.95 22.76
N GLU A 250 7.13 -12.90 22.11
CA GLU A 250 7.06 -12.97 20.65
C GLU A 250 6.52 -11.64 20.09
N PHE A 251 7.18 -11.10 19.07
CA PHE A 251 6.84 -9.80 18.51
C PHE A 251 5.59 -9.86 17.60
N ALA A 252 5.58 -10.73 16.61
CA ALA A 252 4.46 -10.87 15.69
C ALA A 252 4.12 -12.35 15.45
N ARG A 253 2.82 -12.67 15.44
CA ARG A 253 2.34 -14.03 15.17
C ARG A 253 2.58 -14.45 13.73
N TYR A 254 2.30 -13.55 12.78
CA TYR A 254 2.40 -13.83 11.35
C TYR A 254 3.33 -12.81 10.68
N TRP A 255 4.28 -13.33 9.92
CA TRP A 255 5.21 -12.55 9.11
C TRP A 255 4.85 -12.73 7.64
N MET A 256 4.40 -11.64 6.99
CA MET A 256 3.96 -11.69 5.60
C MET A 256 4.88 -10.86 4.71
N HIS A 257 5.33 -11.46 3.61
CA HIS A 257 6.24 -10.79 2.68
C HIS A 257 5.77 -10.95 1.24
N ASN A 258 5.67 -9.82 0.51
CA ASN A 258 5.46 -9.87 -0.92
C ASN A 258 6.78 -10.06 -1.65
N ALA A 259 6.75 -10.87 -2.72
CA ALA A 259 7.91 -11.12 -3.56
C ALA A 259 8.33 -9.90 -4.39
N PHE A 260 9.53 -9.94 -4.98
CA PHE A 260 10.10 -8.87 -5.81
C PHE A 260 9.28 -8.57 -7.06
N LEU A 261 9.43 -7.32 -7.51
CA LEU A 261 9.02 -6.88 -8.83
C LEU A 261 10.25 -6.83 -9.74
N ASN A 262 10.17 -7.52 -10.86
CA ASN A 262 11.15 -7.44 -11.95
C ASN A 262 10.64 -6.49 -13.04
N ILE A 263 11.55 -5.91 -13.81
CA ILE A 263 11.24 -5.12 -15.00
C ILE A 263 11.90 -5.80 -16.19
N ASP A 264 11.09 -6.16 -17.19
CA ASP A 264 11.54 -6.89 -18.38
C ASP A 264 12.46 -8.09 -18.03
N ASN A 265 11.97 -8.91 -17.07
CA ASN A 265 12.67 -10.09 -16.54
C ASN A 265 14.03 -9.81 -15.86
N ARG A 266 14.28 -8.55 -15.47
CA ARG A 266 15.49 -8.15 -14.75
C ARG A 266 15.13 -7.49 -13.43
N LYS A 267 15.98 -7.68 -12.43
CA LYS A 267 15.81 -6.97 -11.15
C LYS A 267 15.81 -5.46 -11.37
N MET A 268 14.85 -4.77 -10.80
CA MET A 268 14.81 -3.30 -10.83
C MET A 268 15.99 -2.72 -10.04
N SER A 269 16.78 -1.84 -10.67
CA SER A 269 17.83 -1.09 -9.98
C SER A 269 18.13 0.23 -10.69
N LYS A 270 18.56 1.23 -9.90
CA LYS A 270 18.99 2.54 -10.44
C LYS A 270 20.22 2.40 -11.36
N SER A 271 21.13 1.48 -11.04
CA SER A 271 22.36 1.23 -11.82
C SER A 271 22.09 0.61 -13.20
N LEU A 272 20.98 -0.10 -13.36
CA LEU A 272 20.55 -0.66 -14.64
C LEU A 272 19.71 0.29 -15.48
N GLY A 273 19.35 1.48 -14.96
CA GLY A 273 18.52 2.46 -15.66
C GLY A 273 17.08 2.00 -15.91
N ASN A 274 16.65 0.88 -15.28
CA ASN A 274 15.30 0.32 -15.40
C ASN A 274 14.39 0.66 -14.21
N PHE A 275 14.78 1.66 -13.41
CA PHE A 275 14.01 2.15 -12.27
C PHE A 275 12.78 2.94 -12.77
N ARG A 276 11.59 2.61 -12.26
CA ARG A 276 10.34 3.28 -12.61
C ARG A 276 9.64 3.78 -11.36
N THR A 277 9.30 5.07 -11.34
CA THR A 277 8.48 5.66 -10.30
C THR A 277 6.99 5.45 -10.59
N VAL A 278 6.17 5.47 -9.55
CA VAL A 278 4.70 5.45 -9.72
C VAL A 278 4.24 6.65 -10.54
N ARG A 279 4.88 7.81 -10.34
CA ARG A 279 4.59 9.03 -11.08
C ARG A 279 4.83 8.89 -12.60
N GLU A 280 5.93 8.26 -13.02
CA GLU A 280 6.18 7.99 -14.45
C GLU A 280 5.15 7.01 -15.04
N ILE A 281 4.63 6.08 -14.22
CA ILE A 281 3.56 5.19 -14.68
C ILE A 281 2.24 5.94 -14.82
N SER A 282 1.93 6.88 -13.92
CA SER A 282 0.69 7.67 -13.98
C SER A 282 0.59 8.58 -15.21
N GLU A 283 1.71 8.90 -15.86
CA GLU A 283 1.73 9.64 -17.13
C GLU A 283 1.19 8.81 -18.31
N GLN A 284 1.18 7.47 -18.20
CA GLN A 284 0.79 6.55 -19.27
C GLN A 284 -0.47 5.74 -18.95
N TYR A 285 -0.70 5.45 -17.68
CA TYR A 285 -1.79 4.59 -17.21
C TYR A 285 -2.49 5.19 -15.99
N ASP A 286 -3.81 5.01 -15.91
CA ASP A 286 -4.54 5.17 -14.65
C ASP A 286 -3.92 4.24 -13.60
N LEU A 287 -3.66 4.74 -12.40
CA LEU A 287 -3.02 3.94 -11.34
C LEU A 287 -3.91 2.80 -10.83
N GLN A 288 -5.21 2.78 -11.17
CA GLN A 288 -6.06 1.61 -10.99
C GLN A 288 -5.62 0.43 -11.88
N VAL A 289 -5.05 0.69 -13.06
CA VAL A 289 -4.43 -0.35 -13.91
C VAL A 289 -3.20 -0.91 -13.24
N LEU A 290 -2.36 -0.06 -12.62
CA LEU A 290 -1.21 -0.52 -11.85
C LEU A 290 -1.65 -1.39 -10.66
N ARG A 291 -2.70 -0.97 -9.93
CA ARG A 291 -3.27 -1.76 -8.84
C ARG A 291 -3.75 -3.13 -9.33
N PHE A 292 -4.52 -3.15 -10.40
CA PHE A 292 -5.02 -4.39 -11.00
C PHE A 292 -3.86 -5.31 -11.44
N PHE A 293 -2.84 -4.75 -12.09
CA PHE A 293 -1.62 -5.48 -12.45
C PHE A 293 -0.93 -6.10 -11.23
N MET A 294 -0.74 -5.34 -10.15
CA MET A 294 -0.08 -5.84 -8.94
C MET A 294 -0.84 -7.00 -8.28
N LEU A 295 -2.18 -7.02 -8.40
CA LEU A 295 -3.05 -8.05 -7.85
C LEU A 295 -3.31 -9.23 -8.80
N SER A 296 -2.86 -9.14 -10.07
CA SER A 296 -3.06 -10.20 -11.08
C SER A 296 -2.21 -11.46 -10.83
N ALA A 297 -1.25 -11.40 -9.92
CA ALA A 297 -0.45 -12.52 -9.46
C ALA A 297 -0.51 -12.63 -7.94
N HIS A 298 -0.32 -13.83 -7.42
CA HIS A 298 -0.22 -14.06 -5.98
C HIS A 298 0.91 -13.22 -5.37
N TYR A 299 0.68 -12.58 -4.21
CA TYR A 299 1.63 -11.64 -3.62
C TYR A 299 3.03 -12.24 -3.34
N ARG A 300 3.11 -13.54 -3.05
CA ARG A 300 4.38 -14.27 -2.83
C ARG A 300 5.09 -14.70 -4.10
N SER A 301 4.48 -14.52 -5.26
CA SER A 301 5.12 -14.83 -6.55
C SER A 301 5.83 -13.60 -7.11
N PRO A 302 7.06 -13.73 -7.64
CA PRO A 302 7.69 -12.65 -8.38
C PRO A 302 6.77 -12.16 -9.51
N LEU A 303 6.69 -10.85 -9.68
CA LEU A 303 5.87 -10.22 -10.71
C LEU A 303 6.78 -9.51 -11.69
N ASN A 304 6.57 -9.73 -12.99
CA ASN A 304 7.33 -9.06 -14.03
C ASN A 304 6.55 -7.90 -14.62
N PHE A 305 7.08 -6.69 -14.49
CA PHE A 305 6.50 -5.49 -15.08
C PHE A 305 6.98 -5.37 -16.55
N SER A 306 6.04 -5.27 -17.47
CA SER A 306 6.28 -4.95 -18.87
C SER A 306 5.10 -4.17 -19.45
N ALA A 307 5.32 -3.44 -20.53
CA ALA A 307 4.26 -2.69 -21.22
C ALA A 307 3.14 -3.64 -21.68
N GLU A 308 3.48 -4.83 -22.19
CA GLU A 308 2.51 -5.83 -22.63
C GLU A 308 1.58 -6.29 -21.48
N LEU A 309 2.13 -6.57 -20.30
CA LEU A 309 1.35 -6.99 -19.13
C LEU A 309 0.53 -5.84 -18.54
N MET A 310 0.99 -4.61 -18.66
CA MET A 310 0.20 -3.43 -18.28
C MET A 310 -0.99 -3.24 -19.23
N GLU A 311 -0.80 -3.39 -20.54
CA GLU A 311 -1.91 -3.34 -21.49
C GLU A 311 -2.90 -4.49 -21.27
N ALA A 312 -2.43 -5.71 -21.00
CA ALA A 312 -3.31 -6.82 -20.65
C ALA A 312 -4.13 -6.53 -19.38
N SER A 313 -3.50 -5.91 -18.37
CA SER A 313 -4.16 -5.51 -17.12
C SER A 313 -5.20 -4.40 -17.35
N LYS A 314 -4.89 -3.43 -18.20
CA LYS A 314 -5.82 -2.39 -18.62
C LYS A 314 -7.06 -2.98 -19.28
N ASN A 315 -6.86 -3.85 -20.28
CA ASN A 315 -7.97 -4.54 -20.97
C ASN A 315 -8.81 -5.40 -20.00
N GLY A 316 -8.16 -6.05 -19.02
CA GLY A 316 -8.84 -6.83 -17.98
C GLY A 316 -9.73 -5.95 -17.10
N LEU A 317 -9.20 -4.84 -16.60
CA LEU A 317 -9.96 -3.88 -15.79
C LEU A 317 -11.10 -3.23 -16.58
N GLU A 318 -10.84 -2.80 -17.82
CA GLU A 318 -11.84 -2.22 -18.72
C GLU A 318 -13.01 -3.18 -18.97
N ARG A 319 -12.75 -4.48 -19.08
CA ARG A 319 -13.82 -5.49 -19.23
C ARG A 319 -14.77 -5.50 -18.03
N ILE A 320 -14.25 -5.32 -16.81
CA ILE A 320 -15.08 -5.24 -15.59
C ILE A 320 -15.85 -3.92 -15.58
N LEU A 321 -15.18 -2.80 -15.86
CA LEU A 321 -15.80 -1.47 -15.92
C LEU A 321 -16.92 -1.39 -16.95
N ASN A 322 -16.70 -1.91 -18.15
CA ASN A 322 -17.72 -1.96 -19.19
C ASN A 322 -18.97 -2.76 -18.76
N ALA A 323 -18.80 -3.83 -17.98
CA ALA A 323 -19.93 -4.58 -17.46
C ALA A 323 -20.71 -3.80 -16.41
N THR A 324 -20.03 -3.09 -15.49
CA THR A 324 -20.69 -2.22 -14.49
C THR A 324 -21.44 -1.07 -15.17
N ASP A 325 -20.84 -0.45 -16.18
CA ASP A 325 -21.48 0.64 -16.93
C ASP A 325 -22.69 0.16 -17.74
N ASN A 326 -22.61 -1.03 -18.34
CA ASN A 326 -23.75 -1.64 -19.02
C ASN A 326 -24.91 -1.93 -18.06
N LEU A 327 -24.62 -2.46 -16.85
CA LEU A 327 -25.64 -2.68 -15.83
C LEU A 327 -26.30 -1.36 -15.39
N LYS A 328 -25.54 -0.29 -15.19
CA LYS A 328 -26.07 1.05 -14.86
C LYS A 328 -26.98 1.58 -15.95
N HIS A 329 -26.56 1.42 -17.22
CA HIS A 329 -27.38 1.83 -18.37
C HIS A 329 -28.70 1.06 -18.42
N LEU A 330 -28.68 -0.25 -18.22
CA LEU A 330 -29.88 -1.08 -18.16
C LEU A 330 -30.78 -0.66 -16.99
N ILE A 331 -30.25 -0.44 -15.78
CA ILE A 331 -31.00 0.04 -14.61
C ILE A 331 -31.75 1.34 -14.90
N ALA A 332 -31.12 2.24 -15.65
CA ALA A 332 -31.73 3.52 -16.01
C ALA A 332 -32.86 3.38 -17.07
N SER A 333 -32.85 2.33 -17.89
CA SER A 333 -33.75 2.15 -19.03
C SER A 333 -34.93 1.20 -18.79
N VAL A 334 -34.79 0.23 -17.86
CA VAL A 334 -35.84 -0.78 -17.60
C VAL A 334 -36.96 -0.24 -16.71
N ALA A 335 -38.17 -0.79 -16.88
CA ALA A 335 -39.36 -0.35 -16.14
C ALA A 335 -39.73 -1.26 -14.96
N ALA A 336 -39.43 -2.57 -15.03
CA ALA A 336 -39.74 -3.52 -13.99
C ALA A 336 -38.90 -3.26 -12.75
N GLU A 337 -39.51 -3.09 -11.56
CA GLU A 337 -38.78 -2.78 -10.31
C GLU A 337 -38.35 -4.04 -9.60
N GLU A 338 -39.23 -5.03 -9.40
CA GLU A 338 -39.02 -6.21 -8.53
C GLU A 338 -38.59 -7.44 -9.34
N MET A 339 -37.77 -8.29 -8.74
CA MET A 339 -37.33 -9.57 -9.33
C MET A 339 -38.51 -10.54 -9.52
N SER A 340 -38.60 -11.13 -10.71
CA SER A 340 -39.42 -12.29 -10.97
C SER A 340 -38.92 -13.53 -10.21
N ALA A 341 -39.69 -14.62 -10.20
CA ALA A 341 -39.26 -15.88 -9.59
C ALA A 341 -38.02 -16.46 -10.29
N GLU A 342 -37.97 -16.36 -11.61
CA GLU A 342 -36.86 -16.80 -12.44
C GLU A 342 -35.60 -15.98 -12.18
N GLU A 343 -35.75 -14.65 -12.01
CA GLU A 343 -34.63 -13.76 -11.68
C GLU A 343 -34.07 -14.02 -10.26
N LYS A 344 -34.95 -14.33 -9.28
CA LYS A 344 -34.52 -14.74 -7.94
C LYS A 344 -33.69 -16.02 -7.98
N GLU A 345 -34.12 -17.00 -8.77
CA GLU A 345 -33.35 -18.22 -9.00
C GLU A 345 -32.02 -17.92 -9.70
N ALA A 346 -32.04 -17.09 -10.75
CA ALA A 346 -30.83 -16.67 -11.47
C ALA A 346 -29.87 -15.90 -10.55
N PHE A 347 -30.38 -14.99 -9.71
CA PHE A 347 -29.58 -14.25 -8.78
C PHE A 347 -28.93 -15.14 -7.73
N SER A 348 -29.64 -16.15 -7.20
CA SER A 348 -29.06 -17.08 -6.23
C SER A 348 -27.86 -17.88 -6.79
N LYS A 349 -27.79 -18.11 -8.10
CA LYS A 349 -26.63 -18.76 -8.74
C LYS A 349 -25.36 -17.94 -8.62
N THR A 350 -25.48 -16.63 -8.42
CA THR A 350 -24.29 -15.76 -8.26
C THR A 350 -23.62 -15.93 -6.89
N ASP A 351 -24.25 -16.60 -5.91
CA ASP A 351 -23.64 -16.93 -4.61
C ASP A 351 -22.39 -17.79 -4.81
N ALA A 352 -22.40 -18.70 -5.78
CA ALA A 352 -21.25 -19.55 -6.09
C ALA A 352 -19.99 -18.75 -6.47
N TYR A 353 -20.14 -17.63 -7.18
CA TYR A 353 -18.98 -16.77 -7.54
C TYR A 353 -18.46 -16.00 -6.34
N VAL A 354 -19.33 -15.59 -5.42
CA VAL A 354 -18.92 -15.00 -4.14
C VAL A 354 -18.15 -15.99 -3.29
N GLU A 355 -18.66 -17.25 -3.20
CA GLU A 355 -18.00 -18.34 -2.47
C GLU A 355 -16.61 -18.66 -3.07
N GLU A 356 -16.47 -18.71 -4.40
CA GLU A 356 -15.17 -18.92 -5.06
C GLU A 356 -14.20 -17.75 -4.81
N PHE A 357 -14.69 -16.51 -4.82
CA PHE A 357 -13.89 -15.34 -4.45
C PHE A 357 -13.40 -15.45 -3.00
N GLU A 358 -14.31 -15.75 -2.05
CA GLU A 358 -13.94 -15.88 -0.64
C GLU A 358 -12.98 -17.04 -0.41
N LYS A 359 -13.18 -18.17 -1.08
CA LYS A 359 -12.29 -19.32 -1.01
C LYS A 359 -10.88 -19.00 -1.50
N ALA A 360 -10.77 -18.22 -2.59
CA ALA A 360 -9.48 -17.76 -3.08
C ALA A 360 -8.79 -16.83 -2.07
N MET A 361 -9.51 -15.86 -1.53
CA MET A 361 -8.99 -14.93 -0.55
C MET A 361 -8.69 -15.60 0.80
N ASP A 362 -9.48 -16.59 1.22
CA ASP A 362 -9.25 -17.38 2.43
C ASP A 362 -8.03 -18.30 2.32
N ASP A 363 -7.53 -18.57 1.12
CA ASP A 363 -6.30 -19.32 0.87
C ASP A 363 -5.10 -18.41 0.64
N ASP A 364 -4.70 -17.67 1.68
CA ASP A 364 -3.51 -16.84 1.67
C ASP A 364 -3.60 -15.65 0.70
N PHE A 365 -4.79 -15.02 0.68
CA PHE A 365 -5.06 -13.83 -0.14
C PHE A 365 -4.71 -14.01 -1.62
N ASN A 366 -5.18 -15.10 -2.22
CA ASN A 366 -4.95 -15.39 -3.64
C ASN A 366 -5.79 -14.48 -4.53
N THR A 367 -5.30 -13.26 -4.75
CA THR A 367 -5.98 -12.24 -5.55
C THR A 367 -6.13 -12.61 -7.02
N ALA A 368 -5.25 -13.44 -7.58
CA ALA A 368 -5.34 -13.88 -8.97
C ALA A 368 -6.61 -14.73 -9.18
N ASP A 369 -6.86 -15.71 -8.32
CA ASP A 369 -8.07 -16.55 -8.38
C ASP A 369 -9.31 -15.75 -7.98
N ALA A 370 -9.20 -14.80 -7.05
CA ALA A 370 -10.28 -13.88 -6.70
C ALA A 370 -10.71 -13.01 -7.90
N ILE A 371 -9.77 -12.49 -8.68
CA ILE A 371 -10.05 -11.76 -9.94
C ILE A 371 -10.72 -12.69 -10.96
N ALA A 372 -10.30 -13.95 -11.05
CA ALA A 372 -10.95 -14.92 -11.94
C ALA A 372 -12.43 -15.13 -11.56
N ALA A 373 -12.74 -15.23 -10.26
CA ALA A 373 -14.12 -15.32 -9.79
C ALA A 373 -14.96 -14.08 -10.16
N ILE A 374 -14.37 -12.87 -10.07
CA ILE A 374 -15.02 -11.63 -10.53
C ILE A 374 -15.28 -11.70 -12.05
N PHE A 375 -14.35 -12.20 -12.86
CA PHE A 375 -14.57 -12.33 -14.31
C PHE A 375 -15.69 -13.31 -14.65
N GLU A 376 -15.83 -14.40 -13.93
CA GLU A 376 -16.95 -15.34 -14.13
C GLU A 376 -18.29 -14.71 -13.73
N LEU A 377 -18.33 -13.94 -12.64
CA LEU A 377 -19.53 -13.18 -12.24
C LEU A 377 -19.88 -12.12 -13.30
N VAL A 378 -18.91 -11.39 -13.83
CA VAL A 378 -19.08 -10.40 -14.92
C VAL A 378 -19.62 -11.08 -16.18
N LYS A 379 -19.07 -12.22 -16.56
CA LYS A 379 -19.55 -13.01 -17.70
C LYS A 379 -20.99 -13.48 -17.49
N TYR A 380 -21.32 -13.94 -16.30
CA TYR A 380 -22.69 -14.32 -15.93
C TYR A 380 -23.63 -13.13 -16.04
N ALA A 381 -23.28 -11.99 -15.46
CA ALA A 381 -24.07 -10.77 -15.55
C ALA A 381 -24.31 -10.32 -16.99
N ASN A 382 -23.28 -10.31 -17.84
CA ASN A 382 -23.40 -9.96 -19.26
C ASN A 382 -24.28 -10.94 -20.05
N THR A 383 -24.45 -12.17 -19.58
CA THR A 383 -25.28 -13.18 -20.25
C THR A 383 -26.73 -13.11 -19.82
N THR A 384 -27.00 -12.75 -18.56
CA THR A 384 -28.34 -12.82 -17.95
C THR A 384 -29.03 -11.47 -17.84
N ALA A 385 -28.29 -10.36 -17.79
CA ALA A 385 -28.83 -9.02 -17.75
C ALA A 385 -29.34 -8.60 -19.14
N THR A 386 -30.62 -8.23 -19.25
CA THR A 386 -31.25 -7.83 -20.50
C THR A 386 -32.13 -6.59 -20.31
N ALA A 387 -32.65 -6.01 -21.40
CA ALA A 387 -33.60 -4.90 -21.33
C ALA A 387 -34.97 -5.30 -20.71
N GLU A 388 -35.23 -6.57 -20.55
CA GLU A 388 -36.44 -7.12 -19.92
C GLU A 388 -36.24 -7.43 -18.43
N SER A 389 -35.01 -7.30 -17.91
CA SER A 389 -34.68 -7.54 -16.52
C SER A 389 -35.27 -6.49 -15.60
N SER A 390 -35.49 -6.86 -14.31
CA SER A 390 -35.90 -5.93 -13.29
C SER A 390 -34.74 -5.08 -12.76
N LYS A 391 -35.03 -3.89 -12.26
CA LYS A 391 -34.03 -3.02 -11.61
C LYS A 391 -33.40 -3.69 -10.40
N GLU A 392 -34.20 -4.40 -9.60
CA GLU A 392 -33.70 -5.13 -8.43
C GLU A 392 -32.66 -6.19 -8.80
N TYR A 393 -32.91 -6.96 -9.89
CA TYR A 393 -31.95 -7.95 -10.38
C TYR A 393 -30.65 -7.32 -10.86
N LEU A 394 -30.76 -6.27 -11.69
CA LEU A 394 -29.62 -5.56 -12.23
C LEU A 394 -28.77 -4.88 -11.15
N ARG A 395 -29.44 -4.23 -10.16
CA ARG A 395 -28.75 -3.65 -9.00
C ARG A 395 -28.04 -4.72 -8.18
N GLY A 396 -28.70 -5.86 -7.93
CA GLY A 396 -28.07 -6.96 -7.21
C GLY A 396 -26.81 -7.49 -7.88
N LEU A 397 -26.80 -7.61 -9.23
CA LEU A 397 -25.61 -7.99 -9.98
C LEU A 397 -24.49 -6.93 -9.88
N LEU A 398 -24.85 -5.66 -10.05
CA LEU A 398 -23.91 -4.53 -9.94
C LEU A 398 -23.29 -4.47 -8.56
N ASP A 399 -24.12 -4.53 -7.52
CA ASP A 399 -23.68 -4.43 -6.10
C ASP A 399 -22.70 -5.57 -5.76
N ARG A 400 -22.95 -6.80 -6.26
CA ARG A 400 -22.02 -7.93 -6.05
C ARG A 400 -20.66 -7.68 -6.71
N ILE A 401 -20.66 -7.26 -7.98
CA ILE A 401 -19.41 -6.98 -8.71
C ILE A 401 -18.63 -5.86 -8.00
N VAL A 402 -19.31 -4.76 -7.65
CA VAL A 402 -18.70 -3.62 -6.95
C VAL A 402 -18.17 -4.04 -5.59
N LYS A 403 -18.94 -4.79 -4.79
CA LYS A 403 -18.52 -5.25 -3.45
C LYS A 403 -17.26 -6.10 -3.48
N LEU A 404 -17.16 -7.05 -4.43
CA LEU A 404 -15.95 -7.86 -4.59
C LEU A 404 -14.77 -7.03 -5.11
N GLY A 405 -15.03 -6.09 -6.02
CA GLY A 405 -14.03 -5.14 -6.50
C GLY A 405 -13.49 -4.24 -5.37
N ASP A 406 -14.35 -3.76 -4.47
CA ASP A 406 -13.95 -2.94 -3.31
C ASP A 406 -12.99 -3.68 -2.36
N VAL A 407 -13.16 -4.99 -2.18
CA VAL A 407 -12.21 -5.81 -1.42
C VAL A 407 -10.82 -5.76 -2.04
N LEU A 408 -10.73 -5.76 -3.36
CA LEU A 408 -9.48 -5.61 -4.10
C LEU A 408 -9.06 -4.13 -4.24
N GLY A 409 -9.88 -3.19 -3.75
CA GLY A 409 -9.67 -1.75 -3.87
C GLY A 409 -9.78 -1.23 -5.30
N LEU A 410 -10.50 -1.95 -6.17
CA LEU A 410 -10.80 -1.51 -7.52
C LEU A 410 -12.00 -0.56 -7.50
N ILE A 411 -11.86 0.60 -8.12
CA ILE A 411 -12.94 1.59 -8.24
C ILE A 411 -13.80 1.20 -9.44
N LEU A 412 -14.79 0.33 -9.23
CA LEU A 412 -15.67 -0.18 -10.27
C LEU A 412 -16.96 0.63 -10.40
N ASP A 413 -17.35 1.35 -9.38
CA ASP A 413 -18.40 2.35 -9.40
C ASP A 413 -17.75 3.72 -9.21
N LYS A 414 -17.24 4.31 -10.30
CA LYS A 414 -17.00 5.74 -10.28
C LYS A 414 -18.39 6.35 -10.12
N LYS A 415 -18.74 6.74 -8.88
CA LYS A 415 -19.78 7.77 -8.70
C LYS A 415 -19.33 8.85 -9.66
N GLU A 416 -20.21 9.23 -10.62
CA GLU A 416 -20.05 10.49 -11.32
C GLU A 416 -19.69 11.45 -10.18
N GLU A 417 -18.44 11.94 -10.15
CA GLU A 417 -18.12 13.00 -9.21
C GLU A 417 -19.17 14.05 -9.54
N LEU A 418 -20.18 14.15 -8.65
CA LEU A 418 -21.13 15.22 -8.73
C LEU A 418 -20.26 16.44 -8.89
N LEU A 419 -20.31 17.05 -10.07
CA LEU A 419 -19.68 18.31 -10.32
C LEU A 419 -19.97 19.14 -9.09
N ASP A 420 -18.96 19.76 -8.52
CA ASP A 420 -19.18 20.74 -7.49
C ASP A 420 -20.41 21.54 -7.88
N ALA A 421 -21.39 21.65 -6.99
CA ALA A 421 -22.65 22.34 -7.30
C ALA A 421 -22.41 23.71 -7.95
N ASP A 422 -21.25 24.33 -7.67
CA ASP A 422 -20.77 25.55 -8.28
C ASP A 422 -20.38 25.39 -9.77
N ILE A 423 -19.86 24.23 -10.19
CA ILE A 423 -19.50 23.98 -11.61
C ILE A 423 -20.75 23.71 -12.44
N GLU A 424 -21.71 22.94 -11.90
CA GLU A 424 -23.02 22.74 -12.55
C GLU A 424 -23.73 24.09 -12.73
N LYS A 425 -23.74 24.91 -11.70
CA LYS A 425 -24.29 26.25 -11.75
C LYS A 425 -23.62 27.14 -12.79
N LEU A 426 -22.28 27.07 -12.91
CA LEU A 426 -21.54 27.80 -13.95
C LEU A 426 -21.87 27.30 -15.35
N ILE A 427 -22.08 26.00 -15.55
CA ILE A 427 -22.53 25.46 -16.85
C ILE A 427 -23.95 25.94 -17.18
N GLU A 428 -24.88 25.93 -16.23
CA GLU A 428 -26.22 26.47 -16.39
C GLU A 428 -26.22 27.97 -16.69
N GLU A 429 -25.43 28.76 -15.94
CA GLU A 429 -25.26 30.20 -16.19
C GLU A 429 -24.71 30.46 -17.61
N ARG A 430 -23.71 29.67 -18.06
CA ARG A 430 -23.19 29.77 -19.43
C ARG A 430 -24.25 29.50 -20.46
N GLN A 431 -25.07 28.46 -20.26
CA GLN A 431 -26.17 28.16 -21.20
C GLN A 431 -27.22 29.29 -21.22
N ALA A 432 -27.56 29.84 -20.05
CA ALA A 432 -28.46 30.98 -19.93
C ALA A 432 -27.91 32.23 -20.65
N ALA A 433 -26.61 32.54 -20.45
CA ALA A 433 -25.93 33.67 -21.12
C ALA A 433 -25.96 33.47 -22.65
N ARG A 434 -25.71 32.29 -23.18
CA ARG A 434 -25.80 31.97 -24.61
C ARG A 434 -27.23 32.17 -25.16
N LYS A 435 -28.24 31.73 -24.44
CA LYS A 435 -29.68 31.96 -24.80
C LYS A 435 -30.01 33.42 -24.83
N ALA A 436 -29.46 34.21 -23.90
CA ALA A 436 -29.63 35.67 -23.83
C ALA A 436 -28.76 36.42 -24.85
N LYS A 437 -27.93 35.75 -25.64
CA LYS A 437 -26.93 36.27 -26.58
C LYS A 437 -25.84 37.12 -25.90
N ASP A 438 -25.60 36.92 -24.61
CA ASP A 438 -24.46 37.46 -23.89
C ASP A 438 -23.24 36.54 -24.04
N PHE A 439 -22.59 36.68 -25.18
CA PHE A 439 -21.44 35.85 -25.55
C PHE A 439 -20.21 36.18 -24.68
N ALA A 440 -20.06 37.42 -24.23
CA ALA A 440 -18.94 37.82 -23.36
C ALA A 440 -18.98 37.09 -22.01
N ARG A 441 -20.15 37.00 -21.39
CA ARG A 441 -20.32 36.22 -20.14
C ARG A 441 -20.14 34.73 -20.35
N ALA A 442 -20.66 34.21 -21.48
CA ALA A 442 -20.52 32.76 -21.80
C ALA A 442 -19.06 32.36 -22.03
N ASP A 443 -18.25 33.20 -22.66
CA ASP A 443 -16.81 32.95 -22.88
C ASP A 443 -16.03 33.09 -21.56
N ALA A 444 -16.33 34.08 -20.73
CA ALA A 444 -15.70 34.23 -19.41
C ALA A 444 -15.94 32.98 -18.52
N ILE A 445 -17.15 32.44 -18.51
CA ILE A 445 -17.44 31.21 -17.75
C ILE A 445 -16.73 29.99 -18.34
N ARG A 446 -16.57 29.90 -19.67
CA ARG A 446 -15.80 28.82 -20.28
C ARG A 446 -14.32 28.89 -19.88
N ASP A 447 -13.75 30.09 -19.87
CA ASP A 447 -12.33 30.29 -19.52
C ASP A 447 -12.12 30.01 -18.02
N GLU A 448 -13.04 30.41 -17.15
CA GLU A 448 -13.03 30.07 -15.70
C GLU A 448 -13.07 28.55 -15.47
N LEU A 449 -13.91 27.83 -16.22
CA LEU A 449 -13.99 26.36 -16.14
C LEU A 449 -12.71 25.71 -16.68
N LEU A 450 -12.12 26.27 -17.73
CA LEU A 450 -10.85 25.80 -18.28
C LEU A 450 -9.68 25.98 -17.30
N GLU A 451 -9.63 27.12 -16.59
CA GLU A 451 -8.66 27.37 -15.51
C GLU A 451 -8.82 26.35 -14.35
N LYS A 452 -10.04 25.89 -14.11
CA LYS A 452 -10.35 24.82 -13.15
C LYS A 452 -10.13 23.41 -13.72
N GLY A 453 -9.53 23.27 -14.90
CA GLY A 453 -9.25 21.97 -15.54
C GLY A 453 -10.47 21.29 -16.15
N ILE A 454 -11.54 22.03 -16.46
CA ILE A 454 -12.77 21.50 -17.07
C ILE A 454 -12.86 21.95 -18.54
N ILE A 455 -12.86 21.00 -19.46
CA ILE A 455 -13.04 21.27 -20.90
C ILE A 455 -14.50 21.00 -21.29
N LEU A 456 -15.17 22.03 -21.80
CA LEU A 456 -16.53 21.93 -22.30
C LEU A 456 -16.58 21.58 -23.80
N LYS A 457 -17.49 20.70 -24.19
CA LYS A 457 -17.80 20.36 -25.59
C LYS A 457 -19.31 20.55 -25.84
N ASP A 458 -19.67 21.52 -26.67
CA ASP A 458 -21.05 21.72 -27.09
C ASP A 458 -21.45 20.62 -28.07
N THR A 459 -22.56 19.92 -27.83
CA THR A 459 -23.14 18.90 -28.71
C THR A 459 -24.60 19.26 -29.06
N ARG A 460 -25.20 18.54 -30.00
CA ARG A 460 -26.63 18.76 -30.35
C ARG A 460 -27.60 18.37 -29.23
N GLU A 461 -27.12 17.52 -28.30
CA GLU A 461 -27.92 17.00 -27.18
C GLU A 461 -27.67 17.76 -25.86
N GLY A 462 -26.70 18.71 -25.84
CA GLY A 462 -26.35 19.49 -24.67
C GLY A 462 -24.85 19.78 -24.57
N VAL A 463 -24.42 20.26 -23.42
CA VAL A 463 -22.99 20.49 -23.14
C VAL A 463 -22.41 19.24 -22.49
N GLN A 464 -21.43 18.62 -23.14
CA GLN A 464 -20.59 17.60 -22.54
C GLN A 464 -19.32 18.24 -22.01
N TRP A 465 -18.76 17.65 -20.96
CA TRP A 465 -17.53 18.15 -20.37
C TRP A 465 -16.58 16.98 -19.99
N LYS A 466 -15.31 17.29 -19.85
CA LYS A 466 -14.30 16.37 -19.35
C LYS A 466 -13.26 17.15 -18.54
N LYS A 467 -12.62 16.49 -17.57
CA LYS A 467 -11.42 17.02 -16.92
C LYS A 467 -10.26 17.04 -17.94
N ALA A 468 -9.44 18.11 -17.91
CA ALA A 468 -8.29 18.32 -18.80
C ALA A 468 -7.17 17.31 -18.49
#